data_439ebc537c5f92bfba7e0e4c292a45f9
#
_entry.id   439ebc537c5f92bfba7e0e4c292a45f9
#
_cell.length_a   1.000
_cell.length_b   1.000
_cell.length_c   1.000
_cell.angle_alpha   90.00
_cell.angle_beta   90.00
_cell.angle_gamma   90.00
#
_symmetry.space_group_name_H-M   'P 1'
#
loop_
_entity.id
_entity.type
_entity.pdbx_description
1 polymer ?
#
loop_
_entity_poly.entity_id
_entity_poly.type
_entity_poly.pdbx_seq_one_letter_code
_entity_poly.pdbx_strand_id
1 'polypeptide(L)'
;MFTHTEGIYAAAKNFGGDSLQAWADDIAQSAKPALWFTLLDSAGAEGAPTMEPPVGSSYVGGRPDVTADFVWPTQDEKPLTFLFQVDARPLLPYRLAVFAGEPNEPGGHHVAYFDPEAPTERRDYPANTFLSEWFMDPEFFERYHPVIPHQGLDIPRWSSEAHDQLMDILQARLPEEDDEFEDLYEDFRLMAEPDGEAIIRVGGYHAGIGFDSAADAVDKLGGAVSDWRHLVTLDSTRDMCIGDAGYFQVLRRDLDGATFADTESS
;
A
#
# COMPACT_ATOMS: atom_id res chain seq x y z
N MET A 1 -12.46 -8.12 -6.96
CA MET A 1 -11.44 -8.54 -5.94
C MET A 1 -11.38 -10.05 -5.81
N PHE A 2 -10.19 -10.64 -5.79
CA PHE A 2 -9.99 -12.08 -5.61
C PHE A 2 -9.84 -12.41 -4.12
N THR A 3 -10.80 -13.10 -3.56
CA THR A 3 -10.74 -13.55 -2.16
C THR A 3 -10.07 -14.92 -2.00
N HIS A 4 -10.06 -15.71 -3.06
CA HIS A 4 -9.45 -17.04 -3.14
C HIS A 4 -8.93 -17.29 -4.55
N THR A 5 -8.02 -18.25 -4.71
CA THR A 5 -7.46 -18.63 -6.02
C THR A 5 -8.52 -19.07 -7.04
N GLU A 6 -9.62 -19.68 -6.59
CA GLU A 6 -10.76 -20.01 -7.44
C GLU A 6 -11.38 -18.79 -8.11
N GLY A 7 -11.29 -17.62 -7.46
CA GLY A 7 -11.72 -16.33 -8.03
C GLY A 7 -10.87 -15.92 -9.22
N ILE A 8 -9.56 -16.18 -9.17
CA ILE A 8 -8.63 -15.93 -10.28
C ILE A 8 -9.01 -16.78 -11.47
N TYR A 9 -9.24 -18.09 -11.27
CA TYR A 9 -9.66 -18.99 -12.36
C TYR A 9 -11.00 -18.58 -12.99
N ALA A 10 -11.97 -18.21 -12.14
CA ALA A 10 -13.28 -17.80 -12.64
C ALA A 10 -13.20 -16.50 -13.44
N ALA A 11 -12.40 -15.54 -12.98
CA ALA A 11 -12.19 -14.27 -13.65
C ALA A 11 -11.41 -14.46 -14.98
N ALA A 12 -10.33 -15.23 -14.97
CA ALA A 12 -9.55 -15.53 -16.18
C ALA A 12 -10.41 -16.14 -17.29
N LYS A 13 -11.30 -17.08 -16.93
CA LYS A 13 -12.23 -17.68 -17.87
C LYS A 13 -13.23 -16.67 -18.46
N ASN A 14 -13.71 -15.74 -17.65
CA ASN A 14 -14.78 -14.83 -18.06
C ASN A 14 -14.26 -13.56 -18.75
N PHE A 15 -13.05 -13.14 -18.43
CA PHE A 15 -12.48 -11.86 -18.88
C PHE A 15 -11.65 -11.99 -20.15
N GLY A 16 -10.71 -12.91 -20.21
CA GLY A 16 -9.70 -12.97 -21.26
C GLY A 16 -9.80 -14.17 -22.22
N GLY A 17 -10.91 -14.90 -22.17
CA GLY A 17 -11.10 -16.07 -23.05
C GLY A 17 -10.04 -17.15 -22.83
N ASP A 18 -9.65 -17.84 -23.93
CA ASP A 18 -8.76 -19.00 -23.84
C ASP A 18 -7.33 -18.65 -23.40
N SER A 19 -6.84 -17.44 -23.70
CA SER A 19 -5.50 -16.98 -23.34
C SER A 19 -5.32 -16.84 -21.83
N LEU A 20 -6.10 -15.99 -21.17
CA LEU A 20 -6.01 -15.83 -19.71
C LEU A 20 -6.35 -17.12 -18.96
N GLN A 21 -7.22 -17.97 -19.48
CA GLN A 21 -7.50 -19.26 -18.86
C GLN A 21 -6.28 -20.19 -18.91
N ALA A 22 -5.47 -20.14 -19.97
CA ALA A 22 -4.24 -20.94 -20.08
C ALA A 22 -3.16 -20.49 -19.06
N TRP A 23 -3.24 -19.26 -18.56
CA TRP A 23 -2.27 -18.67 -17.61
C TRP A 23 -2.77 -18.60 -16.17
N ALA A 24 -4.03 -18.96 -15.95
CA ALA A 24 -4.65 -18.85 -14.63
C ALA A 24 -3.86 -19.61 -13.54
N ASP A 25 -3.19 -20.71 -13.89
CA ASP A 25 -2.35 -21.46 -12.96
C ASP A 25 -1.11 -20.65 -12.51
N ASP A 26 -0.41 -20.02 -13.46
CA ASP A 26 0.80 -19.24 -13.18
C ASP A 26 0.45 -17.97 -12.38
N ILE A 27 -0.62 -17.28 -12.77
CA ILE A 27 -1.15 -16.13 -12.05
C ILE A 27 -1.59 -16.51 -10.63
N ALA A 28 -2.30 -17.61 -10.46
CA ALA A 28 -2.77 -18.07 -9.16
C ALA A 28 -1.61 -18.50 -8.24
N GLN A 29 -0.54 -19.10 -8.80
CA GLN A 29 0.67 -19.45 -8.05
C GLN A 29 1.47 -18.24 -7.61
N SER A 30 1.46 -17.17 -8.39
CA SER A 30 2.12 -15.92 -8.03
C SER A 30 1.31 -15.06 -7.05
N ALA A 31 0.02 -15.33 -6.85
CA ALA A 31 -0.84 -14.49 -6.01
C ALA A 31 -0.38 -14.47 -4.53
N LYS A 32 -0.39 -13.30 -3.92
CA LYS A 32 -0.03 -13.09 -2.52
C LYS A 32 -1.21 -12.54 -1.71
N PRO A 33 -1.36 -12.94 -0.44
CA PRO A 33 -2.34 -12.31 0.44
C PRO A 33 -2.11 -10.80 0.55
N ALA A 34 -3.21 -10.04 0.48
CA ALA A 34 -3.21 -8.61 0.70
C ALA A 34 -4.47 -8.17 1.45
N LEU A 35 -4.35 -7.02 2.10
CA LEU A 35 -5.45 -6.37 2.78
C LEU A 35 -5.54 -4.94 2.24
N TRP A 36 -6.64 -4.65 1.55
CA TRP A 36 -6.94 -3.32 1.03
C TRP A 36 -7.84 -2.57 1.99
N PHE A 37 -7.73 -1.25 1.97
CA PHE A 37 -8.61 -0.37 2.72
C PHE A 37 -9.18 0.66 1.77
N THR A 38 -10.50 0.67 1.63
CA THR A 38 -11.22 1.69 0.87
C THR A 38 -11.71 2.78 1.80
N LEU A 39 -11.77 4.01 1.29
CA LEU A 39 -12.40 5.10 2.03
C LEU A 39 -13.86 4.73 2.32
N LEU A 40 -14.27 4.92 3.56
CA LEU A 40 -15.70 4.88 3.87
C LEU A 40 -16.33 6.11 3.25
N ASP A 41 -17.09 5.91 2.16
CA ASP A 41 -17.83 6.97 1.52
C ASP A 41 -18.70 7.72 2.53
N SER A 42 -18.15 8.72 3.16
CA SER A 42 -18.93 9.83 3.69
C SER A 42 -19.34 10.71 2.50
N ALA A 43 -20.05 10.04 1.59
CA ALA A 43 -20.40 10.50 0.29
C ALA A 43 -20.69 12.01 0.25
N GLY A 44 -19.84 12.79 -0.39
CA GLY A 44 -20.25 13.96 -1.14
C GLY A 44 -20.87 15.13 -0.38
N ALA A 45 -20.77 15.18 0.94
CA ALA A 45 -21.15 16.37 1.69
C ALA A 45 -19.91 17.24 1.93
N GLU A 46 -19.62 18.14 0.98
CA GLU A 46 -18.78 19.30 1.30
C GLU A 46 -19.25 19.89 2.64
N GLY A 47 -18.39 19.80 3.68
CA GLY A 47 -18.67 20.36 5.00
C GLY A 47 -19.31 19.41 6.00
N ALA A 48 -19.45 18.11 5.75
CA ALA A 48 -19.80 17.16 6.80
C ALA A 48 -18.66 17.16 7.86
N PRO A 49 -18.95 17.37 9.15
CA PRO A 49 -17.92 17.30 10.17
C PRO A 49 -17.36 15.86 10.16
N THR A 50 -16.07 15.73 9.90
CA THR A 50 -15.37 14.45 10.04
C THR A 50 -15.42 14.07 11.51
N MET A 51 -16.27 13.11 11.83
CA MET A 51 -16.42 12.63 13.19
C MET A 51 -15.15 11.85 13.54
N GLU A 52 -14.54 12.20 14.67
CA GLU A 52 -13.40 11.49 15.21
C GLU A 52 -13.75 10.00 15.40
N PRO A 53 -13.04 9.05 14.74
CA PRO A 53 -13.37 7.64 14.84
C PRO A 53 -13.04 7.11 16.25
N PRO A 54 -13.62 6.00 16.68
CA PRO A 54 -13.24 5.35 17.94
C PRO A 54 -11.74 5.06 17.99
N VAL A 55 -11.15 5.15 19.18
CA VAL A 55 -9.75 4.79 19.41
C VAL A 55 -9.51 3.33 18.99
N GLY A 56 -8.43 3.10 18.25
CA GLY A 56 -8.10 1.78 17.71
C GLY A 56 -8.71 1.45 16.33
N SER A 57 -9.54 2.33 15.78
CA SER A 57 -10.08 2.17 14.43
C SER A 57 -8.99 2.35 13.34
N SER A 58 -9.29 1.89 12.12
CA SER A 58 -8.48 2.15 10.91
C SER A 58 -8.94 3.43 10.23
N TYR A 59 -8.01 4.33 9.92
CA TYR A 59 -8.28 5.61 9.23
C TYR A 59 -7.01 6.24 8.65
N VAL A 60 -7.20 7.17 7.73
CA VAL A 60 -6.15 8.06 7.19
C VAL A 60 -6.33 9.45 7.80
N GLY A 61 -5.20 10.15 8.01
CA GLY A 61 -5.18 11.51 8.57
C GLY A 61 -5.63 11.59 10.04
N GLY A 62 -5.91 12.80 10.50
CA GLY A 62 -6.24 13.07 11.89
C GLY A 62 -5.06 12.84 12.83
N ARG A 63 -5.32 12.36 14.04
CA ARG A 63 -4.31 12.14 15.10
C ARG A 63 -4.16 10.64 15.38
N PRO A 64 -2.92 10.15 15.60
CA PRO A 64 -2.68 8.72 15.83
C PRO A 64 -3.17 8.25 17.20
N ASP A 65 -3.57 6.97 17.25
CA ASP A 65 -3.79 6.24 18.50
C ASP A 65 -2.52 5.45 18.84
N VAL A 66 -1.80 5.89 19.86
CA VAL A 66 -0.50 5.34 20.24
C VAL A 66 -0.48 4.91 21.70
N THR A 67 0.46 4.05 22.08
CA THR A 67 0.67 3.66 23.48
C THR A 67 1.23 4.83 24.31
N ALA A 68 1.06 4.77 25.63
CA ALA A 68 1.51 5.84 26.51
C ALA A 68 3.03 6.10 26.46
N ASP A 69 3.82 5.07 26.16
CA ASP A 69 5.27 5.10 26.05
C ASP A 69 5.77 5.40 24.62
N PHE A 70 4.86 5.62 23.67
CA PHE A 70 5.26 5.92 22.29
C PHE A 70 6.11 7.18 22.20
N VAL A 71 7.27 7.03 21.59
CA VAL A 71 8.17 8.15 21.28
C VAL A 71 7.89 8.64 19.87
N TRP A 72 7.54 9.90 19.72
CA TRP A 72 7.23 10.47 18.40
C TRP A 72 8.45 10.43 17.48
N PRO A 73 8.34 9.85 16.29
CA PRO A 73 9.46 9.78 15.36
C PRO A 73 9.81 11.16 14.80
N THR A 74 11.10 11.36 14.55
CA THR A 74 11.64 12.63 14.03
C THR A 74 12.62 12.39 12.89
N GLN A 75 12.65 13.32 11.94
CA GLN A 75 13.70 13.48 10.94
C GLN A 75 14.34 14.85 11.14
N ASP A 76 15.66 14.91 11.29
CA ASP A 76 16.41 16.16 11.56
C ASP A 76 15.78 16.98 12.68
N GLU A 77 15.44 16.33 13.79
CA GLU A 77 14.80 16.92 14.98
C GLU A 77 13.35 17.43 14.76
N LYS A 78 12.79 17.31 13.55
CA LYS A 78 11.41 17.66 13.24
C LYS A 78 10.51 16.44 13.40
N PRO A 79 9.40 16.55 14.17
CA PRO A 79 8.45 15.45 14.27
C PRO A 79 7.83 15.12 12.92
N LEU A 80 7.74 13.83 12.60
CA LEU A 80 7.08 13.36 11.39
C LEU A 80 5.57 13.54 11.48
N THR A 81 4.90 13.69 10.34
CA THR A 81 3.44 13.69 10.25
C THR A 81 2.91 12.28 10.25
N PHE A 82 1.87 12.05 11.03
CA PHE A 82 1.10 10.80 10.95
C PHE A 82 0.27 10.79 9.66
N LEU A 83 0.37 9.71 8.91
CA LEU A 83 -0.39 9.55 7.67
C LEU A 83 -1.66 8.72 7.88
N PHE A 84 -1.51 7.53 8.48
CA PHE A 84 -2.62 6.62 8.69
C PHE A 84 -2.32 5.57 9.75
N GLN A 85 -3.36 4.94 10.25
CA GLN A 85 -3.27 3.70 11.01
C GLN A 85 -4.29 2.68 10.51
N VAL A 86 -3.89 1.39 10.54
CA VAL A 86 -4.74 0.28 10.13
C VAL A 86 -4.55 -0.93 11.03
N ASP A 87 -5.63 -1.64 11.29
CA ASP A 87 -5.57 -2.99 11.84
C ASP A 87 -5.25 -3.96 10.70
N ALA A 88 -4.02 -4.46 10.68
CA ALA A 88 -3.53 -5.31 9.61
C ALA A 88 -3.89 -6.80 9.78
N ARG A 89 -4.69 -7.16 10.79
CA ARG A 89 -5.17 -8.55 10.95
C ARG A 89 -6.19 -8.93 9.87
N PRO A 90 -6.21 -10.17 9.40
CA PRO A 90 -5.40 -11.30 9.85
C PRO A 90 -4.06 -11.45 9.14
N LEU A 91 -3.70 -10.52 8.25
CA LEU A 91 -2.47 -10.65 7.44
C LEU A 91 -1.21 -10.51 8.31
N LEU A 92 -1.19 -9.52 9.19
CA LEU A 92 -0.13 -9.28 10.18
C LEU A 92 -0.75 -9.23 11.58
N PRO A 93 -0.03 -9.69 12.63
CA PRO A 93 -0.56 -9.72 13.99
C PRO A 93 -0.55 -8.34 14.68
N TYR A 94 -0.47 -7.25 13.94
CA TYR A 94 -0.25 -5.91 14.45
C TYR A 94 -1.28 -4.92 13.88
N ARG A 95 -1.48 -3.84 14.63
CA ARG A 95 -1.95 -2.57 14.09
C ARG A 95 -0.73 -1.77 13.68
N LEU A 96 -0.78 -1.16 12.49
CA LEU A 96 0.27 -0.31 11.95
C LEU A 96 -0.13 1.15 12.10
N ALA A 97 0.81 2.01 12.49
CA ALA A 97 0.69 3.46 12.35
C ALA A 97 1.90 3.96 11.56
N VAL A 98 1.65 4.73 10.50
CA VAL A 98 2.67 5.16 9.56
C VAL A 98 2.81 6.67 9.62
N PHE A 99 4.08 7.10 9.69
CA PHE A 99 4.49 8.49 9.77
C PHE A 99 5.48 8.79 8.65
N ALA A 100 5.42 9.99 8.07
CA ALA A 100 6.36 10.44 7.06
C ALA A 100 6.76 11.91 7.23
N GLY A 101 8.00 12.18 6.83
CA GLY A 101 8.56 13.50 6.55
C GLY A 101 8.95 13.55 5.07
N GLU A 102 10.25 13.61 4.75
CA GLU A 102 10.78 13.44 3.39
C GLU A 102 11.04 11.94 3.13
N PRO A 103 10.13 11.21 2.48
CA PRO A 103 10.15 9.74 2.45
C PRO A 103 11.43 9.15 1.84
N ASN A 104 11.95 9.78 0.77
CA ASN A 104 13.12 9.30 0.03
C ASN A 104 14.45 9.61 0.72
N GLU A 105 14.40 10.30 1.87
CA GLU A 105 15.56 10.67 2.67
C GLU A 105 15.70 9.80 3.92
N PRO A 106 16.92 9.61 4.45
CA PRO A 106 17.12 8.82 5.66
C PRO A 106 16.29 9.33 6.84
N GLY A 107 15.58 8.42 7.51
CA GLY A 107 14.70 8.75 8.63
C GLY A 107 13.40 9.45 8.25
N GLY A 108 13.11 9.60 6.95
CA GLY A 108 11.92 10.27 6.43
C GLY A 108 10.62 9.51 6.58
N HIS A 109 10.67 8.32 7.17
CA HIS A 109 9.48 7.53 7.48
C HIS A 109 9.64 6.75 8.77
N HIS A 110 8.52 6.34 9.34
CA HIS A 110 8.49 5.44 10.50
C HIS A 110 7.21 4.61 10.48
N VAL A 111 7.35 3.30 10.73
CA VAL A 111 6.22 2.39 10.94
C VAL A 111 6.23 1.93 12.40
N ALA A 112 5.21 2.32 13.14
CA ALA A 112 4.99 1.83 14.49
C ALA A 112 4.08 0.60 14.46
N TYR A 113 4.46 -0.42 15.22
CA TYR A 113 3.73 -1.68 15.35
C TYR A 113 3.13 -1.76 16.74
N PHE A 114 1.82 -1.89 16.84
CA PHE A 114 1.12 -2.01 18.10
C PHE A 114 0.42 -3.36 18.20
N ASP A 115 0.47 -3.97 19.37
CA ASP A 115 -0.45 -5.06 19.70
C ASP A 115 -1.89 -4.50 19.60
N PRO A 116 -2.76 -5.11 18.80
CA PRO A 116 -4.13 -4.62 18.63
C PRO A 116 -4.94 -4.55 19.94
N GLU A 117 -4.57 -5.36 20.93
CA GLU A 117 -5.20 -5.39 22.24
C GLU A 117 -4.54 -4.44 23.26
N ALA A 118 -3.38 -3.85 22.91
CA ALA A 118 -2.72 -2.89 23.79
C ALA A 118 -3.58 -1.62 23.96
N PRO A 119 -3.66 -1.08 25.18
CA PRO A 119 -4.33 0.18 25.40
C PRO A 119 -3.60 1.31 24.69
N THR A 120 -4.35 2.06 23.89
CA THR A 120 -3.85 3.22 23.16
C THR A 120 -4.72 4.43 23.46
N GLU A 121 -4.13 5.59 23.31
CA GLU A 121 -4.80 6.88 23.44
C GLU A 121 -4.53 7.74 22.22
N ARG A 122 -5.47 8.59 21.90
CA ARG A 122 -5.30 9.57 20.83
C ARG A 122 -4.34 10.66 21.28
N ARG A 123 -3.32 10.93 20.45
CA ARG A 123 -2.28 11.87 20.81
C ARG A 123 -2.21 13.03 19.85
N ASP A 124 -2.14 14.25 20.38
CA ASP A 124 -1.94 15.46 19.60
C ASP A 124 -0.53 15.51 18.99
N TYR A 125 -0.41 16.20 17.86
CA TYR A 125 0.86 16.43 17.19
C TYR A 125 1.80 17.27 18.09
N PRO A 126 3.10 16.93 18.10
CA PRO A 126 4.10 17.84 18.62
C PRO A 126 4.12 19.16 17.83
N ALA A 127 4.62 20.22 18.46
CA ALA A 127 4.84 21.49 17.76
C ALA A 127 5.86 21.30 16.62
N ASN A 128 5.66 22.02 15.51
CA ASN A 128 6.51 21.99 14.31
C ASN A 128 6.58 20.64 13.61
N THR A 129 5.51 19.85 13.68
CA THR A 129 5.36 18.65 12.85
C THR A 129 5.50 19.01 11.39
N PHE A 130 6.22 18.17 10.65
CA PHE A 130 6.59 18.44 9.27
C PHE A 130 5.96 17.37 8.36
N LEU A 131 5.32 17.84 7.28
CA LEU A 131 4.85 17.03 6.18
C LEU A 131 5.60 17.44 4.91
N SER A 132 6.09 16.46 4.17
CA SER A 132 6.78 16.67 2.91
C SER A 132 5.87 17.29 1.84
N GLU A 133 6.46 18.06 0.94
CA GLU A 133 5.79 18.58 -0.25
C GLU A 133 5.31 17.48 -1.22
N TRP A 134 5.77 16.24 -1.05
CA TRP A 134 5.23 15.09 -1.77
C TRP A 134 3.74 14.86 -1.49
N PHE A 135 3.27 15.19 -0.29
CA PHE A 135 1.86 15.11 0.08
C PHE A 135 1.19 16.45 -0.21
N MET A 136 0.66 16.59 -1.42
CA MET A 136 0.24 17.88 -1.99
C MET A 136 -1.00 18.48 -1.32
N ASP A 137 -1.79 17.65 -0.63
CA ASP A 137 -3.03 18.06 0.05
C ASP A 137 -2.92 17.92 1.56
N PRO A 138 -2.13 18.77 2.25
CA PRO A 138 -1.90 18.63 3.70
C PRO A 138 -3.19 18.70 4.53
N GLU A 139 -4.20 19.46 4.07
CA GLU A 139 -5.51 19.55 4.74
C GLU A 139 -6.24 18.20 4.79
N PHE A 140 -5.96 17.30 3.85
CA PHE A 140 -6.50 15.94 3.88
C PHE A 140 -6.04 15.22 5.15
N PHE A 141 -4.75 15.31 5.50
CA PHE A 141 -4.18 14.67 6.68
C PHE A 141 -4.56 15.34 8.01
N GLU A 142 -5.14 16.53 7.99
CA GLU A 142 -5.69 17.18 9.20
C GLU A 142 -7.04 16.57 9.63
N ARG A 143 -7.70 15.83 8.74
CA ARG A 143 -9.02 15.24 8.96
C ARG A 143 -8.94 13.74 9.10
N TYR A 144 -9.96 13.13 9.72
CA TYR A 144 -10.09 11.69 9.81
C TYR A 144 -10.86 11.16 8.59
N HIS A 145 -10.28 10.21 7.91
CA HIS A 145 -10.91 9.48 6.81
C HIS A 145 -11.00 8.00 7.21
N PRO A 146 -12.11 7.55 7.79
CA PRO A 146 -12.31 6.15 8.15
C PRO A 146 -12.20 5.25 6.93
N VAL A 147 -11.60 4.06 7.11
CA VAL A 147 -11.42 3.10 6.03
C VAL A 147 -12.00 1.75 6.38
N ILE A 148 -12.42 1.00 5.34
CA ILE A 148 -13.00 -0.35 5.44
C ILE A 148 -11.98 -1.35 4.91
N PRO A 149 -11.65 -2.41 5.70
CA PRO A 149 -10.74 -3.46 5.26
C PRO A 149 -11.42 -4.46 4.31
N HIS A 150 -10.68 -4.89 3.27
CA HIS A 150 -11.05 -5.93 2.33
C HIS A 150 -9.90 -6.93 2.19
N GLN A 151 -10.12 -8.15 2.62
CA GLN A 151 -9.12 -9.22 2.50
C GLN A 151 -9.19 -9.89 1.13
N GLY A 152 -8.04 -10.06 0.47
CA GLY A 152 -7.99 -10.71 -0.83
C GLY A 152 -6.59 -11.16 -1.24
N LEU A 153 -6.44 -11.40 -2.53
CA LEU A 153 -5.19 -11.78 -3.17
C LEU A 153 -4.77 -10.67 -4.14
N ASP A 154 -3.52 -10.25 -4.03
CA ASP A 154 -2.85 -9.38 -4.99
C ASP A 154 -2.03 -10.24 -5.97
N ILE A 155 -1.94 -9.81 -7.21
CA ILE A 155 -1.12 -10.44 -8.25
C ILE A 155 0.01 -9.49 -8.66
N PRO A 156 1.11 -9.98 -9.28
CA PRO A 156 2.27 -9.17 -9.58
C PRO A 156 1.92 -7.86 -10.28
N ARG A 157 2.56 -6.79 -9.85
CA ARG A 157 2.32 -5.43 -10.32
C ARG A 157 3.47 -4.96 -11.19
N TRP A 158 3.18 -4.07 -12.12
CA TRP A 158 4.16 -3.42 -12.98
C TRP A 158 5.40 -2.98 -12.19
N SER A 159 6.58 -3.08 -12.84
CA SER A 159 7.91 -2.78 -12.28
C SER A 159 8.34 -3.63 -11.08
N SER A 160 7.63 -4.69 -10.71
CA SER A 160 8.14 -5.65 -9.75
C SER A 160 8.87 -6.80 -10.44
N GLU A 161 9.97 -7.30 -9.85
CA GLU A 161 10.68 -8.49 -10.36
C GLU A 161 9.71 -9.67 -10.58
N ALA A 162 8.70 -9.79 -9.71
CA ALA A 162 7.69 -10.85 -9.84
C ALA A 162 6.78 -10.66 -11.07
N HIS A 163 6.51 -9.42 -11.47
CA HIS A 163 5.79 -9.11 -12.70
C HIS A 163 6.63 -9.53 -13.91
N ASP A 164 7.90 -9.11 -13.96
CA ASP A 164 8.80 -9.44 -15.08
C ASP A 164 8.96 -10.96 -15.23
N GLN A 165 9.16 -11.68 -14.12
CA GLN A 165 9.23 -13.15 -14.13
C GLN A 165 7.92 -13.79 -14.62
N LEU A 166 6.76 -13.26 -14.23
CA LEU A 166 5.49 -13.75 -14.71
C LEU A 166 5.31 -13.45 -16.20
N MET A 167 5.64 -12.23 -16.64
CA MET A 167 5.56 -11.85 -18.06
C MET A 167 6.46 -12.73 -18.93
N ASP A 168 7.69 -13.01 -18.51
CA ASP A 168 8.59 -13.94 -19.23
C ASP A 168 7.96 -15.33 -19.42
N ILE A 169 7.31 -15.86 -18.37
CA ILE A 169 6.62 -17.16 -18.44
C ILE A 169 5.45 -17.11 -19.41
N LEU A 170 4.68 -16.04 -19.39
CA LEU A 170 3.48 -15.88 -20.17
C LEU A 170 3.80 -15.61 -21.64
N GLN A 171 4.74 -14.71 -21.94
CA GLN A 171 5.20 -14.38 -23.28
C GLN A 171 5.83 -15.58 -24.01
N ALA A 172 6.55 -16.45 -23.28
CA ALA A 172 7.09 -17.68 -23.87
C ALA A 172 6.04 -18.63 -24.45
N ARG A 173 4.76 -18.42 -24.14
CA ARG A 173 3.62 -19.23 -24.61
C ARG A 173 2.74 -18.52 -25.63
N LEU A 174 3.03 -17.24 -25.90
CA LEU A 174 2.28 -16.42 -26.85
C LEU A 174 2.85 -16.54 -28.27
N PRO A 175 2.04 -16.32 -29.32
CA PRO A 175 2.53 -15.99 -30.65
C PRO A 175 3.30 -14.68 -30.62
N GLU A 176 4.34 -14.56 -31.47
CA GLU A 176 5.30 -13.42 -31.51
C GLU A 176 4.69 -12.00 -31.76
N GLU A 177 3.40 -11.84 -31.88
CA GLU A 177 2.72 -10.60 -32.32
C GLU A 177 1.59 -10.13 -31.38
N ASP A 178 1.55 -10.52 -30.09
CA ASP A 178 0.48 -10.11 -29.20
C ASP A 178 0.87 -8.91 -28.31
N ASP A 179 0.93 -7.71 -28.92
CA ASP A 179 1.23 -6.45 -28.23
C ASP A 179 0.10 -6.01 -27.25
N GLU A 180 -1.09 -6.64 -27.33
CA GLU A 180 -2.25 -6.32 -26.48
C GLU A 180 -2.23 -7.07 -25.13
N PHE A 181 -1.24 -7.94 -24.94
CA PHE A 181 -1.21 -8.83 -23.78
C PHE A 181 -0.96 -8.11 -22.44
N GLU A 182 -0.03 -7.16 -22.41
CA GLU A 182 0.30 -6.42 -21.19
C GLU A 182 -0.91 -5.61 -20.72
N ASP A 183 -1.62 -4.95 -21.64
CA ASP A 183 -2.86 -4.23 -21.34
C ASP A 183 -3.93 -5.16 -20.80
N LEU A 184 -4.09 -6.35 -21.40
CA LEU A 184 -5.04 -7.36 -20.95
C LEU A 184 -4.71 -7.87 -19.54
N TYR A 185 -3.43 -8.09 -19.24
CA TYR A 185 -3.00 -8.49 -17.90
C TYR A 185 -3.25 -7.39 -16.87
N GLU A 186 -2.96 -6.13 -17.21
CA GLU A 186 -3.18 -5.02 -16.30
C GLU A 186 -4.66 -4.80 -16.00
N ASP A 187 -5.52 -4.87 -17.01
CA ASP A 187 -6.97 -4.83 -16.81
C ASP A 187 -7.45 -5.99 -15.92
N PHE A 188 -6.89 -7.19 -16.11
CA PHE A 188 -7.19 -8.33 -15.26
C PHE A 188 -6.69 -8.12 -13.83
N ARG A 189 -5.51 -7.52 -13.65
CA ARG A 189 -4.93 -7.18 -12.35
C ARG A 189 -5.84 -6.24 -11.56
N LEU A 190 -6.43 -5.25 -12.21
CA LEU A 190 -7.36 -4.32 -11.56
C LEU A 190 -8.57 -5.03 -10.95
N MET A 191 -8.94 -6.21 -11.44
CA MET A 191 -9.99 -7.04 -10.80
C MET A 191 -9.57 -7.62 -9.44
N ALA A 192 -8.28 -7.61 -9.11
CA ALA A 192 -7.81 -7.99 -7.76
C ALA A 192 -8.18 -6.94 -6.70
N GLU A 193 -8.39 -5.70 -7.10
CA GLU A 193 -8.73 -4.60 -6.20
C GLU A 193 -10.20 -4.64 -5.78
N PRO A 194 -10.55 -4.13 -4.60
CA PRO A 194 -11.95 -4.02 -4.17
C PRO A 194 -12.70 -2.98 -5.01
N ASP A 195 -14.03 -3.12 -5.06
CA ASP A 195 -14.88 -2.04 -5.56
C ASP A 195 -14.74 -0.79 -4.67
N GLY A 196 -14.58 0.37 -5.27
CA GLY A 196 -14.35 1.63 -4.57
C GLY A 196 -12.88 2.06 -4.61
N GLU A 197 -12.63 3.23 -4.03
CA GLU A 197 -11.30 3.84 -4.01
C GLU A 197 -10.44 3.23 -2.90
N ALA A 198 -9.59 2.26 -3.29
CA ALA A 198 -8.61 1.68 -2.39
C ALA A 198 -7.49 2.70 -2.14
N ILE A 199 -7.33 3.13 -0.89
CA ILE A 199 -6.32 4.13 -0.51
C ILE A 199 -5.11 3.51 0.19
N ILE A 200 -5.29 2.37 0.88
CA ILE A 200 -4.20 1.67 1.56
C ILE A 200 -4.21 0.21 1.16
N ARG A 201 -3.03 -0.34 0.96
CA ARG A 201 -2.81 -1.78 0.77
C ARG A 201 -1.69 -2.27 1.66
N VAL A 202 -1.95 -3.33 2.43
CA VAL A 202 -0.98 -4.02 3.29
C VAL A 202 -0.67 -5.38 2.68
N GLY A 203 0.61 -5.72 2.55
CA GLY A 203 1.06 -6.95 1.90
C GLY A 203 0.84 -6.95 0.38
N GLY A 204 0.82 -8.12 -0.25
CA GLY A 204 0.79 -8.23 -1.70
C GLY A 204 2.13 -7.84 -2.34
N TYR A 205 2.08 -7.10 -3.43
CA TYR A 205 3.23 -6.65 -4.20
C TYR A 205 3.45 -5.14 -4.06
N HIS A 206 4.70 -4.70 -4.07
CA HIS A 206 4.99 -3.27 -4.21
C HIS A 206 4.53 -2.78 -5.59
N ALA A 207 4.18 -1.52 -5.68
CA ALA A 207 3.91 -0.86 -6.94
C ALA A 207 5.21 -0.26 -7.51
N GLY A 208 5.25 0.01 -8.80
CA GLY A 208 6.31 0.76 -9.47
C GLY A 208 5.72 1.54 -10.63
N ILE A 209 6.13 2.79 -10.79
CA ILE A 209 5.77 3.63 -11.96
C ILE A 209 6.92 3.63 -12.97
N GLY A 210 8.15 3.39 -12.53
CA GLY A 210 9.32 3.35 -13.40
C GLY A 210 10.52 2.64 -12.79
N PHE A 211 10.48 2.35 -11.49
CA PHE A 211 11.59 1.75 -10.75
C PHE A 211 11.11 0.58 -9.90
N ASP A 212 12.03 -0.35 -9.62
CA ASP A 212 11.81 -1.40 -8.62
C ASP A 212 12.27 -0.89 -7.24
N SER A 213 11.34 -0.53 -6.38
CA SER A 213 11.63 -0.04 -5.03
C SER A 213 12.40 -1.05 -4.17
N ALA A 214 12.32 -2.35 -4.47
CA ALA A 214 13.12 -3.34 -3.78
C ALA A 214 14.60 -3.29 -4.22
N ALA A 215 14.86 -3.00 -5.50
CA ALA A 215 16.22 -2.75 -5.98
C ALA A 215 16.81 -1.48 -5.34
N ASP A 216 16.04 -0.40 -5.24
CA ASP A 216 16.46 0.82 -4.56
C ASP A 216 16.74 0.61 -3.07
N ALA A 217 15.92 -0.19 -2.39
CA ALA A 217 16.15 -0.57 -1.01
C ALA A 217 17.46 -1.36 -0.84
N VAL A 218 17.79 -2.23 -1.80
CA VAL A 218 19.08 -2.96 -1.81
C VAL A 218 20.25 -1.99 -2.00
N ASP A 219 20.16 -1.05 -2.93
CA ASP A 219 21.22 -0.08 -3.18
C ASP A 219 21.49 0.82 -1.97
N LYS A 220 20.45 1.24 -1.26
CA LYS A 220 20.57 2.14 -0.10
C LYS A 220 20.88 1.42 1.22
N LEU A 221 20.31 0.25 1.44
CA LEU A 221 20.33 -0.44 2.73
C LEU A 221 20.92 -1.86 2.68
N GLY A 222 21.23 -2.36 1.48
CA GLY A 222 21.83 -3.69 1.26
C GLY A 222 20.82 -4.84 1.36
N GLY A 223 21.34 -6.06 1.25
CA GLY A 223 20.56 -7.29 1.16
C GLY A 223 20.40 -7.75 -0.29
N ALA A 224 19.49 -8.67 -0.53
CA ALA A 224 19.02 -9.07 -1.86
C ALA A 224 17.60 -8.55 -2.08
N VAL A 225 17.17 -8.38 -3.33
CA VAL A 225 15.80 -7.98 -3.66
C VAL A 225 14.76 -8.88 -2.98
N SER A 226 15.03 -10.20 -2.97
CA SER A 226 14.16 -11.20 -2.31
C SER A 226 14.05 -11.06 -0.79
N ASP A 227 14.94 -10.30 -0.13
CA ASP A 227 14.88 -10.06 1.32
C ASP A 227 13.86 -8.97 1.67
N TRP A 228 13.52 -8.13 0.68
CA TRP A 228 12.60 -7.01 0.84
C TRP A 228 11.18 -7.40 0.45
N ARG A 229 10.25 -7.13 1.32
CA ARG A 229 8.83 -7.39 1.09
C ARG A 229 8.02 -6.12 1.19
N HIS A 230 7.04 -6.01 0.35
CA HIS A 230 6.06 -4.96 0.47
C HIS A 230 5.34 -5.06 1.83
N LEU A 231 5.35 -3.97 2.58
CA LEU A 231 4.65 -3.86 3.86
C LEU A 231 3.32 -3.12 3.67
N VAL A 232 3.38 -1.91 3.12
CA VAL A 232 2.20 -1.07 2.97
C VAL A 232 2.39 -0.02 1.87
N THR A 233 1.32 0.28 1.14
CA THR A 233 1.22 1.42 0.22
C THR A 233 0.09 2.33 0.68
N LEU A 234 0.28 3.65 0.53
CA LEU A 234 -0.74 4.69 0.52
C LEU A 234 -0.79 5.24 -0.91
N ASP A 235 -1.92 5.07 -1.58
CA ASP A 235 -2.14 5.52 -2.96
C ASP A 235 -2.77 6.91 -2.99
N SER A 236 -2.50 7.68 -4.03
CA SER A 236 -3.25 8.89 -4.34
C SER A 236 -4.73 8.58 -4.53
N THR A 237 -5.56 9.53 -4.20
CA THR A 237 -7.00 9.46 -4.39
C THR A 237 -7.49 10.70 -5.12
N ARG A 238 -8.78 10.76 -5.40
CA ARG A 238 -9.41 11.94 -5.98
C ARG A 238 -9.20 13.21 -5.13
N ASP A 239 -9.13 13.07 -3.81
CA ASP A 239 -9.09 14.17 -2.84
C ASP A 239 -7.71 14.34 -2.17
N MET A 240 -6.72 13.52 -2.55
CA MET A 240 -5.37 13.56 -1.98
C MET A 240 -4.36 13.06 -3.01
N CYS A 241 -3.38 13.88 -3.35
CA CYS A 241 -2.30 13.54 -4.27
C CYS A 241 -0.97 13.36 -3.54
N ILE A 242 -0.24 12.32 -3.94
CA ILE A 242 1.15 12.09 -3.59
C ILE A 242 1.95 12.31 -4.87
N GLY A 243 2.77 13.38 -4.91
CA GLY A 243 3.37 13.83 -6.15
C GLY A 243 2.30 14.10 -7.23
N ASP A 244 2.56 13.67 -8.46
CA ASP A 244 1.59 13.76 -9.58
C ASP A 244 0.84 12.42 -9.73
N ALA A 245 -0.15 12.20 -8.88
CA ALA A 245 -0.98 10.98 -8.83
C ALA A 245 -0.20 9.68 -8.54
N GLY A 246 0.86 9.76 -7.76
CA GLY A 246 1.68 8.63 -7.37
C GLY A 246 1.25 7.95 -6.07
N TYR A 247 2.20 7.35 -5.41
CA TYR A 247 2.00 6.64 -4.14
C TYR A 247 3.19 6.83 -3.20
N PHE A 248 2.94 6.56 -1.92
CA PHE A 248 3.94 6.34 -0.89
C PHE A 248 3.89 4.89 -0.47
N GLN A 249 5.03 4.20 -0.46
CA GLN A 249 5.09 2.81 -0.03
C GLN A 249 6.24 2.56 0.92
N VAL A 250 6.09 1.51 1.72
CA VAL A 250 7.11 1.02 2.64
C VAL A 250 7.37 -0.45 2.37
N LEU A 251 8.64 -0.79 2.18
CA LEU A 251 9.14 -2.14 2.16
C LEU A 251 9.78 -2.47 3.51
N ARG A 252 9.76 -3.75 3.86
CA ARG A 252 10.39 -4.27 5.07
C ARG A 252 11.32 -5.41 4.73
N ARG A 253 12.52 -5.39 5.30
CA ARG A 253 13.47 -6.51 5.20
C ARG A 253 13.17 -7.56 6.27
N ASP A 254 13.03 -8.82 5.84
CA ASP A 254 12.64 -9.91 6.74
C ASP A 254 13.71 -10.22 7.79
N LEU A 255 15.00 -10.05 7.43
CA LEU A 255 16.13 -10.45 8.26
C LEU A 255 16.22 -9.68 9.59
N ASP A 256 15.99 -8.38 9.58
CA ASP A 256 16.24 -7.49 10.72
C ASP A 256 15.10 -6.49 10.97
N GLY A 257 14.08 -6.51 10.12
CA GLY A 257 12.94 -5.59 10.21
C GLY A 257 13.24 -4.17 9.75
N ALA A 258 14.39 -3.93 9.09
CA ALA A 258 14.67 -2.62 8.49
C ALA A 258 13.57 -2.25 7.50
N THR A 259 13.22 -0.97 7.45
CA THR A 259 12.22 -0.44 6.53
C THR A 259 12.84 0.53 5.55
N PHE A 260 12.34 0.53 4.34
CA PHE A 260 12.65 1.47 3.28
C PHE A 260 11.34 2.07 2.77
N ALA A 261 11.27 3.38 2.69
CA ALA A 261 10.12 4.04 2.08
C ALA A 261 10.51 4.68 0.76
N ASP A 262 9.56 4.71 -0.13
CA ASP A 262 9.67 5.28 -1.45
C ASP A 262 8.39 6.02 -1.82
N THR A 263 8.54 7.08 -2.60
CA THR A 263 7.45 7.80 -3.25
C THR A 263 7.75 7.90 -4.72
N GLU A 264 6.80 7.48 -5.54
CA GLU A 264 6.89 7.62 -6.98
C GLU A 264 5.65 8.37 -7.49
N SER A 265 5.86 9.13 -8.56
CA SER A 265 4.80 9.80 -9.32
C SER A 265 5.10 9.78 -10.80
N SER A 266 4.08 9.85 -11.62
CA SER A 266 4.17 9.86 -13.09
C SER A 266 4.71 11.17 -13.62
#